data_5be862565d0e7482812b71dff17e87dd
#
_entry.id   5be862565d0e7482812b71dff17e87dd
#
_cell.length_a   1.000
_cell.length_b   1.000
_cell.length_c   1.000
_cell.angle_alpha   90.00
_cell.angle_beta   90.00
_cell.angle_gamma   90.00
#
_symmetry.space_group_name_H-M   'P 1'
#
loop_
_entity.id
_entity.type
_entity.pdbx_description
1 polymer ?
#
loop_
_entity_poly.entity_id
_entity_poly.type
_entity_poly.pdbx_seq_one_letter_code
_entity_poly.pdbx_strand_id
1 'polypeptide(L)'
;MVTYFEDRAIYLFNICCYDMKQWRLFFTIQWTITTLQLMRFLSNAYIQYNWTSDVAEVFMQIADFVTEIPFASAFTAYIISASICLGCIAFAVFTALSHHFYQWVVPIILMRYILFWFPVIYFPLVIPHLKMILSCFSYTIESYTIHPFYENVTCWSGAHGGYFGLSIVVATILCVSQYLIISCFYDSEMPSGTSLAAHSYVARYTALSDSMMFVMKTILLILYIGGHTPSWRYAMGFLTFLSGLAAAAHLLYTMPHWHDTALLLYTFQALLLSWTGVTAVLMTALDDTEGTGMLYFVMLPVLLIAAQMAMQWRIRVVGELSARELTNGTLIITKIRYYARVYFQWLAQFGDIYIEESEAQTRELMSCFALVEDTLEAGLRRFPDNTDLHIYTTQFFRRQSQPRARLSFAESGRERSEPNS
;
A
#
# COMPACT_ATOMS: atom_id res chain seq x y z
N MET A 1 7.28 -31.19 -9.36
CA MET A 1 5.84 -30.83 -9.24
C MET A 1 5.65 -29.48 -8.54
N VAL A 2 6.37 -29.20 -7.45
CA VAL A 2 6.31 -27.91 -6.73
C VAL A 2 6.74 -26.74 -7.63
N THR A 3 7.89 -26.82 -8.28
CA THR A 3 8.41 -25.79 -9.22
C THR A 3 7.44 -25.49 -10.38
N TYR A 4 6.78 -26.50 -10.90
CA TYR A 4 5.79 -26.31 -11.98
C TYR A 4 4.53 -25.56 -11.51
N PHE A 5 4.13 -25.74 -10.25
CA PHE A 5 3.00 -25.03 -9.66
C PHE A 5 3.36 -23.56 -9.32
N GLU A 6 4.58 -23.33 -8.83
CA GLU A 6 5.12 -21.99 -8.60
C GLU A 6 5.18 -21.17 -9.90
N ASP A 7 5.75 -21.74 -10.97
CA ASP A 7 5.86 -21.06 -12.26
C ASP A 7 4.48 -20.68 -12.82
N ARG A 8 3.48 -21.53 -12.63
CA ARG A 8 2.10 -21.29 -13.09
C ARG A 8 1.37 -20.24 -12.25
N ALA A 9 1.56 -20.27 -10.94
CA ALA A 9 1.00 -19.26 -10.04
C ALA A 9 1.61 -17.88 -10.31
N ILE A 10 2.93 -17.79 -10.45
CA ILE A 10 3.65 -16.57 -10.82
C ILE A 10 3.19 -16.06 -12.21
N TYR A 11 3.00 -16.96 -13.17
CA TYR A 11 2.50 -16.61 -14.50
C TYR A 11 1.09 -16.02 -14.45
N LEU A 12 0.17 -16.61 -13.67
CA LEU A 12 -1.19 -16.08 -13.48
C LEU A 12 -1.16 -14.71 -12.78
N PHE A 13 -0.34 -14.55 -11.75
CA PHE A 13 -0.16 -13.27 -11.09
C PHE A 13 0.39 -12.21 -12.08
N ASN A 14 1.38 -12.55 -12.88
CA ASN A 14 1.94 -11.65 -13.89
C ASN A 14 0.91 -11.24 -14.95
N ILE A 15 0.07 -12.16 -15.43
CA ILE A 15 -1.03 -11.84 -16.34
C ILE A 15 -2.06 -10.92 -15.67
N CYS A 16 -2.34 -11.14 -14.38
CA CYS A 16 -3.24 -10.27 -13.63
C CYS A 16 -2.64 -8.87 -13.40
N CYS A 17 -1.31 -8.73 -13.28
CA CYS A 17 -0.63 -7.44 -13.11
C CYS A 17 -0.44 -6.68 -14.43
N TYR A 18 -0.32 -7.41 -15.55
CA TYR A 18 -0.07 -6.82 -16.84
C TYR A 18 -1.28 -6.01 -17.32
N ASP A 19 -1.10 -4.71 -17.56
CA ASP A 19 -2.14 -3.82 -18.12
C ASP A 19 -3.18 -3.25 -17.11
N MET A 20 -2.89 -3.23 -15.81
CA MET A 20 -3.72 -2.51 -14.85
C MET A 20 -3.43 -1.00 -14.87
N LYS A 21 -4.11 -0.29 -15.77
CA LYS A 21 -4.24 1.18 -15.64
C LYS A 21 -5.16 1.49 -14.47
N GLN A 22 -4.58 1.72 -13.30
CA GLN A 22 -5.36 2.15 -12.15
C GLN A 22 -5.79 3.60 -12.35
N TRP A 23 -7.08 3.82 -12.46
CA TRP A 23 -7.64 5.14 -12.55
C TRP A 23 -7.42 5.89 -11.25
N ARG A 24 -7.08 7.17 -11.34
CA ARG A 24 -6.91 8.08 -10.18
C ARG A 24 -8.03 7.94 -9.18
N LEU A 25 -9.27 7.85 -9.66
CA LEU A 25 -10.47 7.71 -8.84
C LEU A 25 -10.41 6.46 -7.95
N PHE A 26 -10.10 5.29 -8.51
CA PHE A 26 -10.03 4.03 -7.75
C PHE A 26 -8.94 4.07 -6.69
N PHE A 27 -7.77 4.61 -7.03
CA PHE A 27 -6.71 4.82 -6.06
C PHE A 27 -7.16 5.73 -4.92
N THR A 28 -7.79 6.86 -5.23
CA THR A 28 -8.27 7.80 -4.22
C THR A 28 -9.31 7.16 -3.30
N ILE A 29 -10.26 6.40 -3.85
CA ILE A 29 -11.27 5.67 -3.07
C ILE A 29 -10.59 4.64 -2.16
N GLN A 30 -9.71 3.81 -2.71
CA GLN A 30 -8.98 2.79 -1.95
C GLN A 30 -8.16 3.41 -0.81
N TRP A 31 -7.43 4.49 -1.11
CA TRP A 31 -6.65 5.22 -0.14
C TRP A 31 -7.53 5.83 0.96
N THR A 32 -8.65 6.45 0.59
CA THR A 32 -9.60 7.04 1.54
C THR A 32 -10.15 5.98 2.49
N ILE A 33 -10.64 4.86 1.97
CA ILE A 33 -11.18 3.77 2.80
C ILE A 33 -10.09 3.23 3.73
N THR A 34 -8.87 2.98 3.21
CA THR A 34 -7.77 2.49 4.03
C THR A 34 -7.37 3.50 5.12
N THR A 35 -7.47 4.80 4.84
CA THR A 35 -7.22 5.86 5.83
C THR A 35 -8.27 5.85 6.92
N LEU A 36 -9.55 5.74 6.57
CA LEU A 36 -10.65 5.61 7.54
C LEU A 36 -10.50 4.36 8.41
N GLN A 37 -10.08 3.24 7.82
CA GLN A 37 -9.78 2.02 8.58
C GLN A 37 -8.65 2.21 9.61
N LEU A 38 -7.65 3.04 9.30
CA LEU A 38 -6.60 3.38 10.28
C LEU A 38 -7.13 4.24 11.43
N MET A 39 -8.08 5.13 11.16
CA MET A 39 -8.71 5.95 12.20
C MET A 39 -9.50 5.10 13.21
N ARG A 40 -9.93 3.88 12.82
CA ARG A 40 -10.60 2.93 13.70
C ARG A 40 -9.75 2.55 14.93
N PHE A 41 -8.42 2.57 14.84
CA PHE A 41 -7.55 2.34 16.00
C PHE A 41 -7.70 3.39 17.10
N LEU A 42 -8.33 4.53 16.82
CA LEU A 42 -8.69 5.53 17.82
C LEU A 42 -9.92 5.09 18.65
N SER A 43 -10.91 4.47 18.01
CA SER A 43 -12.12 4.00 18.67
C SER A 43 -11.96 2.57 19.16
N ASN A 44 -11.47 2.41 20.37
CA ASN A 44 -11.47 1.11 21.02
C ASN A 44 -12.87 0.80 21.57
N ALA A 45 -13.37 -0.41 21.38
CA ALA A 45 -14.65 -0.87 21.91
C ALA A 45 -14.77 -0.73 23.47
N TYR A 46 -13.65 -0.62 24.15
CA TYR A 46 -13.56 -0.45 25.60
C TYR A 46 -13.37 1.00 26.06
N ILE A 47 -13.08 1.92 25.14
CA ILE A 47 -13.07 3.35 25.39
C ILE A 47 -14.38 3.88 24.79
N GLN A 48 -15.40 3.98 25.63
CA GLN A 48 -16.62 4.70 25.24
C GLN A 48 -16.26 6.18 25.19
N TYR A 49 -15.93 6.65 23.99
CA TYR A 49 -15.79 8.06 23.74
C TYR A 49 -17.18 8.66 23.69
N ASN A 50 -17.52 9.48 24.66
CA ASN A 50 -18.67 10.38 24.53
C ASN A 50 -18.27 11.52 23.57
N TRP A 51 -18.37 11.25 22.27
CA TRP A 51 -18.18 12.27 21.26
C TRP A 51 -19.36 13.25 21.37
N THR A 52 -19.13 14.42 21.95
CA THR A 52 -20.15 15.46 22.04
C THR A 52 -20.32 16.24 20.72
N SER A 53 -19.38 16.09 19.80
CA SER A 53 -19.46 16.66 18.45
C SER A 53 -20.10 15.69 17.47
N ASP A 54 -21.25 16.05 16.93
CA ASP A 54 -21.97 15.28 15.90
C ASP A 54 -21.06 14.92 14.69
N VAL A 55 -20.13 15.80 14.34
CA VAL A 55 -19.17 15.56 13.23
C VAL A 55 -18.21 14.42 13.54
N ALA A 56 -17.68 14.37 14.78
CA ALA A 56 -16.75 13.31 15.18
C ALA A 56 -17.47 11.96 15.26
N GLU A 57 -18.71 11.95 15.76
CA GLU A 57 -19.54 10.74 15.83
C GLU A 57 -19.82 10.20 14.42
N VAL A 58 -20.23 11.05 13.46
CA VAL A 58 -20.46 10.66 12.06
C VAL A 58 -19.18 10.10 11.44
N PHE A 59 -18.03 10.73 11.68
CA PHE A 59 -16.75 10.22 11.15
C PHE A 59 -16.41 8.84 11.69
N MET A 60 -16.63 8.61 12.99
CA MET A 60 -16.39 7.31 13.60
C MET A 60 -17.37 6.25 13.12
N GLN A 61 -18.65 6.60 12.91
CA GLN A 61 -19.64 5.71 12.30
C GLN A 61 -19.23 5.29 10.89
N ILE A 62 -18.68 6.23 10.08
CA ILE A 62 -18.15 5.92 8.74
C ILE A 62 -16.92 5.01 8.85
N ALA A 63 -16.01 5.25 9.80
CA ALA A 63 -14.85 4.40 10.02
C ALA A 63 -15.26 2.97 10.42
N ASP A 64 -16.28 2.83 11.26
CA ASP A 64 -16.86 1.55 11.64
C ASP A 64 -17.51 0.84 10.45
N PHE A 65 -18.29 1.57 9.64
CA PHE A 65 -18.93 1.05 8.43
C PHE A 65 -17.94 0.45 7.42
N VAL A 66 -16.76 1.08 7.23
CA VAL A 66 -15.74 0.58 6.29
C VAL A 66 -14.82 -0.48 6.90
N THR A 67 -14.89 -0.68 8.22
CA THR A 67 -14.03 -1.61 8.95
C THR A 67 -14.74 -2.91 9.33
N GLU A 68 -16.04 -2.86 9.54
CA GLU A 68 -16.88 -4.01 9.88
C GLU A 68 -17.90 -4.29 8.77
N ILE A 69 -18.45 -5.50 8.72
CA ILE A 69 -19.52 -5.82 7.77
C ILE A 69 -20.80 -5.09 8.22
N PRO A 70 -21.27 -4.09 7.47
CA PRO A 70 -22.38 -3.25 7.91
C PRO A 70 -23.69 -4.02 7.97
N PHE A 71 -24.58 -3.61 8.86
CA PHE A 71 -25.94 -4.12 9.03
C PHE A 71 -26.06 -5.61 9.38
N ALA A 72 -24.97 -6.30 9.62
CA ALA A 72 -24.98 -7.72 10.03
C ALA A 72 -24.78 -7.85 11.54
N SER A 73 -25.48 -8.80 12.15
CA SER A 73 -25.09 -9.22 13.50
C SER A 73 -23.66 -9.79 13.50
N ALA A 74 -22.95 -9.72 14.64
CA ALA A 74 -21.57 -10.20 14.71
C ALA A 74 -21.42 -11.64 14.19
N PHE A 75 -22.37 -12.55 14.52
CA PHE A 75 -22.33 -13.93 14.04
C PHE A 75 -22.65 -14.03 12.53
N THR A 76 -23.58 -13.23 12.01
CA THR A 76 -23.85 -13.15 10.58
C THR A 76 -22.64 -12.63 9.81
N ALA A 77 -21.96 -11.61 10.33
CA ALA A 77 -20.72 -11.10 9.74
C ALA A 77 -19.62 -12.17 9.68
N TYR A 78 -19.50 -12.99 10.71
CA TYR A 78 -18.59 -14.14 10.75
C TYR A 78 -18.89 -15.16 9.63
N ILE A 79 -20.15 -15.55 9.47
CA ILE A 79 -20.57 -16.51 8.42
C ILE A 79 -20.37 -15.91 7.02
N ILE A 80 -20.74 -14.65 6.82
CA ILE A 80 -20.53 -13.93 5.54
C ILE A 80 -19.04 -13.90 5.20
N SER A 81 -18.18 -13.55 6.14
CA SER A 81 -16.73 -13.50 5.92
C SER A 81 -16.16 -14.86 5.53
N ALA A 82 -16.52 -15.94 6.24
CA ALA A 82 -16.09 -17.30 5.91
C ALA A 82 -16.57 -17.71 4.50
N SER A 83 -17.83 -17.37 4.16
CA SER A 83 -18.41 -17.68 2.85
C SER A 83 -17.71 -16.91 1.71
N ILE A 84 -17.41 -15.63 1.90
CA ILE A 84 -16.66 -14.83 0.93
C ILE A 84 -15.23 -15.40 0.73
N CYS A 85 -14.54 -15.76 1.82
CA CYS A 85 -13.22 -16.36 1.73
C CYS A 85 -13.24 -17.67 0.91
N LEU A 86 -14.19 -18.55 1.19
CA LEU A 86 -14.37 -19.80 0.43
C LEU A 86 -14.71 -19.52 -1.02
N GLY A 87 -15.59 -18.55 -1.29
CA GLY A 87 -15.96 -18.11 -2.63
C GLY A 87 -14.77 -17.57 -3.43
N CYS A 88 -13.92 -16.76 -2.81
CA CYS A 88 -12.69 -16.26 -3.43
C CYS A 88 -11.70 -17.38 -3.78
N ILE A 89 -11.53 -18.36 -2.89
CA ILE A 89 -10.69 -19.54 -3.16
C ILE A 89 -11.25 -20.33 -4.34
N ALA A 90 -12.54 -20.65 -4.31
CA ALA A 90 -13.21 -21.38 -5.39
C ALA A 90 -13.09 -20.64 -6.73
N PHE A 91 -13.25 -19.32 -6.72
CA PHE A 91 -13.10 -18.49 -7.91
C PHE A 91 -11.65 -18.43 -8.40
N ALA A 92 -10.66 -18.39 -7.51
CA ALA A 92 -9.24 -18.44 -7.89
C ALA A 92 -8.90 -19.79 -8.58
N VAL A 93 -9.38 -20.90 -8.01
CA VAL A 93 -9.23 -22.23 -8.62
C VAL A 93 -9.95 -22.31 -9.98
N PHE A 94 -11.17 -21.80 -10.07
CA PHE A 94 -11.92 -21.73 -11.32
C PHE A 94 -11.19 -20.90 -12.38
N THR A 95 -10.65 -19.74 -12.02
CA THR A 95 -9.87 -18.87 -12.92
C THR A 95 -8.63 -19.59 -13.43
N ALA A 96 -7.90 -20.27 -12.55
CA ALA A 96 -6.71 -21.04 -12.91
C ALA A 96 -7.04 -22.18 -13.88
N LEU A 97 -8.09 -22.93 -13.62
CA LEU A 97 -8.56 -24.05 -14.48
C LEU A 97 -9.08 -23.53 -15.82
N SER A 98 -9.90 -22.49 -15.82
CA SER A 98 -10.46 -21.88 -17.03
C SER A 98 -9.35 -21.33 -17.95
N HIS A 99 -8.34 -20.70 -17.38
CA HIS A 99 -7.20 -20.23 -18.16
C HIS A 99 -6.35 -21.40 -18.69
N HIS A 100 -6.15 -22.44 -17.87
CA HIS A 100 -5.34 -23.59 -18.28
C HIS A 100 -5.98 -24.36 -19.42
N PHE A 101 -7.29 -24.62 -19.36
CA PHE A 101 -7.98 -25.48 -20.35
C PHE A 101 -8.54 -24.71 -21.54
N TYR A 102 -9.04 -23.49 -21.33
CA TYR A 102 -9.81 -22.73 -22.33
C TYR A 102 -9.22 -21.39 -22.70
N GLN A 103 -8.15 -20.94 -22.01
CA GLN A 103 -7.52 -19.61 -22.19
C GLN A 103 -8.52 -18.44 -22.07
N TRP A 104 -9.54 -18.59 -21.25
CA TRP A 104 -10.55 -17.55 -21.04
C TRP A 104 -9.96 -16.32 -20.33
N VAL A 105 -10.25 -15.16 -20.89
CA VAL A 105 -9.75 -13.87 -20.37
C VAL A 105 -10.69 -13.26 -19.33
N VAL A 106 -12.01 -13.51 -19.44
CA VAL A 106 -13.02 -12.89 -18.57
C VAL A 106 -12.81 -13.20 -17.08
N PRO A 107 -12.53 -14.46 -16.65
CA PRO A 107 -12.24 -14.75 -15.25
C PRO A 107 -10.99 -14.01 -14.73
N ILE A 108 -9.99 -13.80 -15.58
CA ILE A 108 -8.77 -13.08 -15.23
C ILE A 108 -9.09 -11.60 -14.96
N ILE A 109 -9.93 -10.96 -15.78
CA ILE A 109 -10.35 -9.57 -15.58
C ILE A 109 -11.10 -9.42 -14.24
N LEU A 110 -12.03 -10.33 -13.94
CA LEU A 110 -12.75 -10.32 -12.66
C LEU A 110 -11.78 -10.54 -11.49
N MET A 111 -10.84 -11.46 -11.62
CA MET A 111 -9.81 -11.71 -10.61
C MET A 111 -8.96 -10.47 -10.35
N ARG A 112 -8.61 -9.69 -11.37
CA ARG A 112 -7.91 -8.41 -11.22
C ARG A 112 -8.66 -7.44 -10.31
N TYR A 113 -9.98 -7.29 -10.51
CA TYR A 113 -10.79 -6.43 -9.66
C TYR A 113 -10.84 -6.93 -8.21
N ILE A 114 -10.97 -8.25 -8.01
CA ILE A 114 -10.94 -8.85 -6.66
C ILE A 114 -9.60 -8.55 -5.99
N LEU A 115 -8.48 -8.81 -6.66
CA LEU A 115 -7.13 -8.57 -6.13
C LEU A 115 -6.90 -7.08 -5.81
N PHE A 116 -7.43 -6.21 -6.65
CA PHE A 116 -7.34 -4.77 -6.45
C PHE A 116 -8.09 -4.29 -5.19
N TRP A 117 -9.31 -4.77 -4.97
CA TRP A 117 -10.13 -4.36 -3.83
C TRP A 117 -9.84 -5.15 -2.56
N PHE A 118 -9.10 -6.25 -2.63
CA PHE A 118 -8.82 -7.10 -1.49
C PHE A 118 -8.16 -6.37 -0.32
N PRO A 119 -7.20 -5.44 -0.50
CA PRO A 119 -6.63 -4.67 0.61
C PRO A 119 -7.65 -3.85 1.40
N VAL A 120 -8.73 -3.43 0.76
CA VAL A 120 -9.83 -2.67 1.38
C VAL A 120 -10.76 -3.57 2.16
N ILE A 121 -11.14 -4.72 1.57
CA ILE A 121 -12.09 -5.67 2.18
C ILE A 121 -11.44 -6.60 3.21
N TYR A 122 -10.11 -6.60 3.30
CA TYR A 122 -9.36 -7.45 4.22
C TYR A 122 -9.78 -7.26 5.68
N PHE A 123 -9.89 -6.00 6.16
CA PHE A 123 -10.28 -5.70 7.55
C PHE A 123 -11.68 -6.24 7.88
N PRO A 124 -12.74 -5.92 7.12
CA PRO A 124 -14.06 -6.48 7.36
C PRO A 124 -14.10 -8.00 7.38
N LEU A 125 -13.25 -8.65 6.58
CA LEU A 125 -13.21 -10.10 6.52
C LEU A 125 -12.44 -10.74 7.66
N VAL A 126 -11.32 -10.15 8.11
CA VAL A 126 -10.48 -10.77 9.14
C VAL A 126 -10.97 -10.51 10.57
N ILE A 127 -11.56 -9.34 10.82
CA ILE A 127 -11.99 -8.92 12.18
C ILE A 127 -12.94 -9.91 12.84
N PRO A 128 -14.02 -10.42 12.19
CA PRO A 128 -14.91 -11.38 12.83
C PRO A 128 -14.18 -12.65 13.29
N HIS A 129 -13.20 -13.12 12.52
CA HIS A 129 -12.41 -14.30 12.88
C HIS A 129 -11.43 -14.02 14.03
N LEU A 130 -10.78 -12.85 14.03
CA LEU A 130 -9.91 -12.44 15.14
C LEU A 130 -10.71 -12.25 16.43
N LYS A 131 -11.92 -11.67 16.38
CA LYS A 131 -12.83 -11.59 17.52
C LYS A 131 -13.15 -12.99 18.06
N MET A 132 -13.45 -13.97 17.18
CA MET A 132 -13.72 -15.36 17.60
C MET A 132 -12.51 -16.03 18.25
N ILE A 133 -11.28 -15.76 17.77
CA ILE A 133 -10.07 -16.36 18.30
C ILE A 133 -9.67 -15.72 19.65
N LEU A 134 -9.67 -14.39 19.74
CA LEU A 134 -8.98 -13.67 20.80
C LEU A 134 -9.87 -13.36 22.02
N SER A 135 -11.17 -13.16 21.81
CA SER A 135 -12.01 -12.60 22.87
C SER A 135 -12.24 -13.54 24.06
N CYS A 136 -12.29 -14.84 23.83
CA CYS A 136 -12.44 -15.79 24.94
C CYS A 136 -11.20 -15.91 25.84
N PHE A 137 -10.01 -15.56 25.36
CA PHE A 137 -8.79 -15.56 26.19
C PHE A 137 -8.81 -14.48 27.27
N SER A 138 -9.34 -13.32 26.94
CA SER A 138 -9.38 -12.19 27.89
C SER A 138 -10.46 -12.33 28.93
N TYR A 139 -11.59 -12.94 28.61
CA TYR A 139 -12.74 -13.09 29.51
C TYR A 139 -12.64 -14.29 30.47
N THR A 140 -11.73 -15.23 30.21
CA THR A 140 -11.50 -16.36 31.14
C THR A 140 -11.02 -15.90 32.53
N ILE A 141 -10.40 -14.71 32.62
CA ILE A 141 -9.92 -14.12 33.85
C ILE A 141 -11.09 -13.62 34.73
N GLU A 142 -12.23 -13.26 34.14
CA GLU A 142 -13.40 -12.68 34.84
C GLU A 142 -14.56 -13.66 35.05
N SER A 143 -14.35 -14.96 34.82
CA SER A 143 -15.36 -16.02 35.00
C SER A 143 -16.59 -15.94 34.10
N TYR A 144 -16.52 -15.20 32.98
CA TYR A 144 -17.58 -15.17 31.98
C TYR A 144 -17.51 -16.40 31.08
N THR A 145 -18.66 -17.05 30.91
CA THR A 145 -18.80 -18.25 30.06
C THR A 145 -19.28 -17.90 28.65
N ILE A 146 -19.89 -16.74 28.45
CA ILE A 146 -20.47 -16.30 27.17
C ILE A 146 -19.45 -15.45 26.40
N HIS A 147 -19.36 -15.69 25.11
CA HIS A 147 -18.47 -14.92 24.23
C HIS A 147 -18.92 -13.45 24.12
N PRO A 148 -18.02 -12.46 24.32
CA PRO A 148 -18.40 -11.05 24.45
C PRO A 148 -19.03 -10.44 23.18
N PHE A 149 -18.70 -10.97 22.00
CA PHE A 149 -19.22 -10.49 20.71
C PHE A 149 -20.26 -11.42 20.09
N TYR A 150 -20.37 -12.66 20.56
CA TYR A 150 -21.24 -13.70 20.00
C TYR A 150 -22.11 -14.29 21.10
N GLU A 151 -23.22 -13.63 21.40
CA GLU A 151 -24.11 -13.94 22.55
C GLU A 151 -24.56 -15.40 22.61
N ASN A 152 -24.64 -16.09 21.47
CA ASN A 152 -25.07 -17.49 21.38
C ASN A 152 -23.90 -18.48 21.48
N VAL A 153 -22.69 -18.03 21.74
CA VAL A 153 -21.49 -18.86 21.80
C VAL A 153 -20.93 -18.86 23.22
N THR A 154 -20.86 -20.04 23.82
CA THR A 154 -20.19 -20.20 25.13
C THR A 154 -18.71 -20.46 24.89
N CYS A 155 -17.84 -19.65 25.53
CA CYS A 155 -16.40 -19.82 25.45
C CYS A 155 -15.99 -21.23 25.88
N TRP A 156 -15.06 -21.80 25.14
CA TRP A 156 -14.46 -23.11 25.42
C TRP A 156 -15.44 -24.30 25.40
N SER A 157 -16.68 -24.11 24.88
CA SER A 157 -17.60 -25.21 24.63
C SER A 157 -17.23 -25.96 23.33
N GLY A 158 -17.82 -27.15 23.10
CA GLY A 158 -17.57 -27.93 21.89
C GLY A 158 -17.88 -27.17 20.60
N ALA A 159 -18.94 -26.37 20.57
CA ALA A 159 -19.30 -25.53 19.44
C ALA A 159 -18.27 -24.42 19.19
N HIS A 160 -17.83 -23.74 20.24
CA HIS A 160 -16.78 -22.73 20.15
C HIS A 160 -15.47 -23.32 19.60
N GLY A 161 -15.09 -24.54 19.99
CA GLY A 161 -13.88 -25.20 19.45
C GLY A 161 -13.93 -25.35 17.93
N GLY A 162 -15.10 -25.67 17.36
CA GLY A 162 -15.29 -25.73 15.92
C GLY A 162 -15.15 -24.36 15.22
N TYR A 163 -15.82 -23.33 15.77
CA TYR A 163 -15.72 -21.96 15.23
C TYR A 163 -14.32 -21.37 15.39
N PHE A 164 -13.65 -21.64 16.49
CA PHE A 164 -12.26 -21.24 16.75
C PHE A 164 -11.30 -21.87 15.74
N GLY A 165 -11.41 -23.20 15.51
CA GLY A 165 -10.57 -23.86 14.51
C GLY A 165 -10.79 -23.34 13.10
N LEU A 166 -12.07 -23.15 12.69
CA LEU A 166 -12.39 -22.55 11.40
C LEU A 166 -11.83 -21.12 11.28
N SER A 167 -11.93 -20.32 12.34
CA SER A 167 -11.43 -18.96 12.37
C SER A 167 -9.92 -18.87 12.18
N ILE A 168 -9.14 -19.77 12.81
CA ILE A 168 -7.71 -19.85 12.60
C ILE A 168 -7.37 -20.10 11.14
N VAL A 169 -8.05 -21.08 10.52
CA VAL A 169 -7.82 -21.42 9.12
C VAL A 169 -8.15 -20.24 8.21
N VAL A 170 -9.35 -19.64 8.36
CA VAL A 170 -9.79 -18.51 7.52
C VAL A 170 -8.90 -17.28 7.73
N ALA A 171 -8.60 -16.90 8.97
CA ALA A 171 -7.72 -15.77 9.26
C ALA A 171 -6.32 -15.98 8.66
N THR A 172 -5.77 -17.18 8.77
CA THR A 172 -4.47 -17.51 8.16
C THR A 172 -4.52 -17.38 6.64
N ILE A 173 -5.54 -17.92 5.99
CA ILE A 173 -5.72 -17.82 4.53
C ILE A 173 -5.83 -16.35 4.12
N LEU A 174 -6.64 -15.54 4.82
CA LEU A 174 -6.81 -14.12 4.53
C LEU A 174 -5.48 -13.35 4.69
N CYS A 175 -4.74 -13.59 5.78
CA CYS A 175 -3.44 -12.94 6.02
C CYS A 175 -2.40 -13.31 4.97
N VAL A 176 -2.28 -14.60 4.64
CA VAL A 176 -1.33 -15.07 3.61
C VAL A 176 -1.72 -14.54 2.24
N SER A 177 -3.00 -14.59 1.88
CA SER A 177 -3.49 -14.05 0.61
C SER A 177 -3.22 -12.55 0.48
N GLN A 178 -3.50 -11.78 1.52
CA GLN A 178 -3.24 -10.34 1.52
C GLN A 178 -1.74 -10.03 1.41
N TYR A 179 -0.91 -10.77 2.13
CA TYR A 179 0.55 -10.61 2.04
C TYR A 179 1.06 -10.91 0.62
N LEU A 180 0.61 -12.00 0.01
CA LEU A 180 0.96 -12.36 -1.37
C LEU A 180 0.48 -11.33 -2.37
N ILE A 181 -0.76 -10.83 -2.22
CA ILE A 181 -1.31 -9.77 -3.08
C ILE A 181 -0.43 -8.52 -3.00
N ILE A 182 -0.10 -8.06 -1.79
CA ILE A 182 0.73 -6.87 -1.61
C ILE A 182 2.13 -7.09 -2.18
N SER A 183 2.70 -8.26 -2.00
CA SER A 183 4.09 -8.57 -2.41
C SER A 183 4.23 -8.83 -3.90
N CYS A 184 3.21 -9.40 -4.55
CA CYS A 184 3.29 -9.87 -5.94
C CYS A 184 2.42 -9.05 -6.91
N PHE A 185 1.32 -8.45 -6.41
CA PHE A 185 0.37 -7.72 -7.25
C PHE A 185 0.62 -6.22 -7.18
N TYR A 186 1.64 -5.75 -7.88
CA TYR A 186 1.94 -4.34 -8.01
C TYR A 186 2.56 -4.02 -9.36
N ASP A 187 2.36 -2.78 -9.79
CA ASP A 187 2.97 -2.25 -11.01
C ASP A 187 4.39 -1.77 -10.69
N SER A 188 5.38 -2.45 -11.25
CA SER A 188 6.80 -2.09 -11.11
C SER A 188 7.29 -1.18 -12.23
N GLU A 189 6.44 -0.89 -13.23
CA GLU A 189 6.87 -0.12 -14.39
C GLU A 189 7.17 1.33 -14.05
N MET A 190 8.32 1.77 -14.52
CA MET A 190 8.72 3.17 -14.45
C MET A 190 7.82 4.01 -15.39
N PRO A 191 7.30 5.18 -14.96
CA PRO A 191 6.53 6.06 -15.83
C PRO A 191 7.31 6.42 -17.10
N SER A 192 6.76 6.15 -18.28
CA SER A 192 7.36 6.59 -19.55
C SER A 192 6.98 8.04 -19.83
N GLY A 193 7.94 8.85 -20.30
CA GLY A 193 7.81 10.32 -20.42
C GLY A 193 6.66 10.84 -21.29
N THR A 194 6.01 9.97 -22.09
CA THR A 194 4.94 10.39 -23.00
C THR A 194 3.55 10.44 -22.34
N SER A 195 3.36 9.95 -21.13
CA SER A 195 2.11 10.13 -20.39
C SER A 195 2.27 9.82 -18.91
N LEU A 196 2.82 10.76 -18.12
CA LEU A 196 2.73 10.70 -16.65
C LEU A 196 1.28 10.49 -16.16
N ALA A 197 0.30 10.91 -16.96
CA ALA A 197 -1.12 10.74 -16.71
C ALA A 197 -1.65 9.32 -16.93
N ALA A 198 -0.91 8.46 -17.62
CA ALA A 198 -1.36 7.12 -18.02
C ALA A 198 -0.83 5.99 -17.12
N HIS A 199 0.04 6.31 -16.15
CA HIS A 199 0.63 5.32 -15.26
C HIS A 199 -0.16 5.14 -13.97
N SER A 200 -0.11 3.91 -13.45
CA SER A 200 -0.70 3.57 -12.16
C SER A 200 -0.11 4.45 -11.05
N TYR A 201 -0.97 5.14 -10.31
CA TYR A 201 -0.57 5.92 -9.12
C TYR A 201 0.10 5.06 -8.04
N VAL A 202 -0.12 3.74 -8.09
CA VAL A 202 0.41 2.76 -7.13
C VAL A 202 1.70 2.12 -7.65
N ALA A 203 2.19 2.55 -8.82
CA ALA A 203 3.43 2.04 -9.38
C ALA A 203 4.60 2.30 -8.41
N ARG A 204 5.34 1.24 -8.09
CA ARG A 204 6.44 1.24 -7.13
C ARG A 204 7.53 0.28 -7.54
N TYR A 205 8.76 0.55 -7.15
CA TYR A 205 9.88 -0.34 -7.47
C TYR A 205 10.04 -1.51 -6.49
N THR A 206 9.44 -1.43 -5.30
CA THR A 206 9.47 -2.49 -4.29
C THR A 206 8.17 -2.57 -3.51
N ALA A 207 7.77 -3.77 -3.16
CA ALA A 207 6.60 -4.04 -2.32
C ALA A 207 6.92 -4.02 -0.82
N LEU A 208 8.20 -3.93 -0.44
CA LEU A 208 8.65 -4.11 0.94
C LEU A 208 7.95 -3.16 1.92
N SER A 209 7.83 -1.88 1.55
CA SER A 209 7.19 -0.86 2.41
C SER A 209 5.73 -1.18 2.71
N ASP A 210 4.98 -1.60 1.69
CA ASP A 210 3.56 -1.94 1.86
C ASP A 210 3.38 -3.25 2.61
N SER A 211 4.28 -4.22 2.39
CA SER A 211 4.30 -5.48 3.15
C SER A 211 4.60 -5.22 4.63
N MET A 212 5.54 -4.35 4.95
CA MET A 212 5.81 -3.92 6.34
C MET A 212 4.59 -3.21 6.95
N MET A 213 3.98 -2.26 6.24
CA MET A 213 2.77 -1.58 6.69
C MET A 213 1.63 -2.56 6.94
N PHE A 214 1.45 -3.56 6.08
CA PHE A 214 0.45 -4.59 6.26
C PHE A 214 0.71 -5.42 7.52
N VAL A 215 1.93 -5.91 7.72
CA VAL A 215 2.31 -6.70 8.91
C VAL A 215 2.08 -5.89 10.18
N MET A 216 2.52 -4.62 10.21
CA MET A 216 2.32 -3.73 11.35
C MET A 216 0.83 -3.51 11.65
N LYS A 217 0.01 -3.20 10.64
CA LYS A 217 -1.44 -3.04 10.78
C LYS A 217 -2.10 -4.31 11.32
N THR A 218 -1.70 -5.48 10.82
CA THR A 218 -2.25 -6.77 11.26
C THR A 218 -1.88 -7.08 12.72
N ILE A 219 -0.64 -6.82 13.11
CA ILE A 219 -0.20 -6.96 14.52
C ILE A 219 -0.99 -6.01 15.41
N LEU A 220 -1.10 -4.73 15.04
CA LEU A 220 -1.89 -3.76 15.79
C LEU A 220 -3.36 -4.19 15.93
N LEU A 221 -3.95 -4.75 14.86
CA LEU A 221 -5.33 -5.24 14.88
C LEU A 221 -5.49 -6.42 15.85
N ILE A 222 -4.55 -7.38 15.86
CA ILE A 222 -4.54 -8.51 16.79
C ILE A 222 -4.45 -8.00 18.24
N LEU A 223 -3.53 -7.08 18.49
CA LEU A 223 -3.34 -6.49 19.82
C LEU A 223 -4.57 -5.66 20.25
N TYR A 224 -5.18 -4.93 19.32
CA TYR A 224 -6.38 -4.13 19.55
C TYR A 224 -7.59 -4.99 19.95
N ILE A 225 -7.81 -6.12 19.29
CA ILE A 225 -8.91 -7.04 19.60
C ILE A 225 -8.61 -7.85 20.88
N GLY A 226 -7.35 -8.22 21.10
CA GLY A 226 -6.93 -9.04 22.25
C GLY A 226 -6.76 -8.29 23.56
N GLY A 227 -6.61 -6.97 23.54
CA GLY A 227 -6.27 -6.18 24.74
C GLY A 227 -7.48 -5.58 25.45
N HIS A 228 -7.72 -5.97 26.71
CA HIS A 228 -8.93 -5.58 27.45
C HIS A 228 -8.66 -4.80 28.76
N THR A 229 -7.41 -4.73 29.24
CA THR A 229 -7.08 -4.04 30.47
C THR A 229 -6.78 -2.55 30.29
N PRO A 230 -7.04 -1.67 31.26
CA PRO A 230 -6.73 -0.24 31.17
C PRO A 230 -5.25 0.06 30.89
N SER A 231 -4.33 -0.71 31.49
CA SER A 231 -2.89 -0.58 31.25
C SER A 231 -2.51 -0.92 29.81
N TRP A 232 -3.27 -1.80 29.16
CA TRP A 232 -3.09 -2.17 27.79
C TRP A 232 -3.36 -1.02 26.80
N ARG A 233 -4.25 -0.10 27.16
CA ARG A 233 -4.57 1.09 26.34
C ARG A 233 -3.36 1.97 26.08
N TYR A 234 -2.57 2.23 27.16
CA TYR A 234 -1.31 2.98 27.01
C TYR A 234 -0.31 2.24 26.13
N ALA A 235 -0.15 0.95 26.35
CA ALA A 235 0.74 0.13 25.55
C ALA A 235 0.32 0.13 24.06
N MET A 236 -0.96 0.00 23.78
CA MET A 236 -1.51 0.05 22.42
C MET A 236 -1.31 1.39 21.76
N GLY A 237 -1.62 2.49 22.46
CA GLY A 237 -1.38 3.83 21.92
C GLY A 237 0.09 4.06 21.62
N PHE A 238 0.99 3.66 22.52
CA PHE A 238 2.42 3.77 22.31
C PHE A 238 2.96 2.91 21.16
N LEU A 239 2.50 1.66 21.06
CA LEU A 239 2.86 0.78 19.94
C LEU A 239 2.33 1.31 18.60
N THR A 240 1.13 1.86 18.58
CA THR A 240 0.55 2.49 17.37
C THR A 240 1.37 3.72 16.97
N PHE A 241 1.77 4.55 17.93
CA PHE A 241 2.66 5.70 17.70
C PHE A 241 3.99 5.27 17.08
N LEU A 242 4.69 4.32 17.71
CA LEU A 242 5.98 3.84 17.22
C LEU A 242 5.87 3.18 15.84
N SER A 243 4.80 2.41 15.62
CA SER A 243 4.54 1.76 14.33
C SER A 243 4.34 2.77 13.21
N GLY A 244 3.53 3.82 13.47
CA GLY A 244 3.32 4.89 12.50
C GLY A 244 4.61 5.66 12.19
N LEU A 245 5.40 5.99 13.23
CA LEU A 245 6.67 6.69 13.08
C LEU A 245 7.70 5.84 12.30
N ALA A 246 7.81 4.55 12.63
CA ALA A 246 8.71 3.63 11.92
C ALA A 246 8.31 3.47 10.45
N ALA A 247 7.00 3.39 10.18
CA ALA A 247 6.49 3.33 8.82
C ALA A 247 6.77 4.61 8.03
N ALA A 248 6.56 5.79 8.62
CA ALA A 248 6.86 7.07 7.99
C ALA A 248 8.37 7.20 7.70
N ALA A 249 9.21 6.85 8.66
CA ALA A 249 10.67 6.85 8.49
C ALA A 249 11.10 5.89 7.37
N HIS A 250 10.53 4.68 7.32
CA HIS A 250 10.83 3.71 6.27
C HIS A 250 10.39 4.19 4.89
N LEU A 251 9.17 4.74 4.76
CA LEU A 251 8.67 5.30 3.50
C LEU A 251 9.53 6.46 3.00
N LEU A 252 9.96 7.36 3.89
CA LEU A 252 10.85 8.47 3.55
C LEU A 252 12.27 7.99 3.20
N TYR A 253 12.75 6.93 3.87
CA TYR A 253 14.06 6.36 3.59
C TYR A 253 14.10 5.66 2.23
N THR A 254 13.13 4.80 1.93
CA THR A 254 13.08 3.98 0.72
C THR A 254 12.45 4.71 -0.47
N MET A 255 11.48 5.61 -0.23
CA MET A 255 10.71 6.32 -1.25
C MET A 255 10.17 5.37 -2.35
N PRO A 256 9.38 4.33 -2.01
CA PRO A 256 9.09 3.21 -2.92
C PRO A 256 8.20 3.58 -4.11
N HIS A 257 7.35 4.58 -3.98
CA HIS A 257 6.38 4.97 -5.02
C HIS A 257 6.99 5.87 -6.08
N TRP A 258 6.64 5.65 -7.34
CA TRP A 258 7.06 6.50 -8.46
C TRP A 258 6.38 7.86 -8.46
N HIS A 259 5.11 7.91 -8.05
CA HIS A 259 4.34 9.14 -7.95
C HIS A 259 4.54 9.85 -6.61
N ASP A 260 4.83 11.14 -6.67
CA ASP A 260 4.98 11.99 -5.47
C ASP A 260 3.69 12.07 -4.67
N THR A 261 2.56 12.17 -5.35
CA THR A 261 1.25 12.20 -4.70
C THR A 261 1.00 10.90 -3.92
N ALA A 262 1.33 9.73 -4.49
CA ALA A 262 1.18 8.47 -3.79
C ALA A 262 2.12 8.41 -2.57
N LEU A 263 3.40 8.76 -2.75
CA LEU A 263 4.35 8.80 -1.63
C LEU A 263 3.90 9.76 -0.53
N LEU A 264 3.40 10.96 -0.88
CA LEU A 264 2.84 11.91 0.07
C LEU A 264 1.66 11.31 0.85
N LEU A 265 0.71 10.70 0.15
CA LEU A 265 -0.48 10.14 0.75
C LEU A 265 -0.17 8.96 1.67
N TYR A 266 0.75 8.07 1.30
CA TYR A 266 1.19 6.98 2.18
C TYR A 266 2.01 7.47 3.37
N THR A 267 2.86 8.50 3.19
CA THR A 267 3.58 9.13 4.30
C THR A 267 2.60 9.80 5.27
N PHE A 268 1.58 10.49 4.74
CA PHE A 268 0.51 11.05 5.55
C PHE A 268 -0.24 9.96 6.34
N GLN A 269 -0.58 8.82 5.72
CA GLN A 269 -1.22 7.69 6.43
C GLN A 269 -0.35 7.16 7.56
N ALA A 270 0.96 7.05 7.37
CA ALA A 270 1.89 6.61 8.40
C ALA A 270 1.98 7.62 9.57
N LEU A 271 2.04 8.92 9.27
CA LEU A 271 1.99 9.97 10.29
C LEU A 271 0.64 10.03 10.98
N LEU A 272 -0.46 9.80 10.27
CA LEU A 272 -1.80 9.70 10.84
C LEU A 272 -1.89 8.55 11.84
N LEU A 273 -1.35 7.37 11.49
CA LEU A 273 -1.28 6.23 12.41
C LEU A 273 -0.48 6.58 13.66
N SER A 274 0.66 7.27 13.50
CA SER A 274 1.45 7.76 14.64
C SER A 274 0.65 8.73 15.49
N TRP A 275 -0.05 9.69 14.88
CA TRP A 275 -0.88 10.66 15.59
C TRP A 275 -2.06 9.99 16.29
N THR A 276 -2.69 8.98 15.68
CA THR A 276 -3.73 8.16 16.30
C THR A 276 -3.21 7.52 17.60
N GLY A 277 -1.98 7.03 17.63
CA GLY A 277 -1.35 6.48 18.83
C GLY A 277 -1.14 7.53 19.92
N VAL A 278 -0.63 8.71 19.57
CA VAL A 278 -0.46 9.84 20.51
C VAL A 278 -1.80 10.25 21.11
N THR A 279 -2.81 10.43 20.26
CA THR A 279 -4.15 10.84 20.70
C THR A 279 -4.79 9.80 21.61
N ALA A 280 -4.65 8.51 21.32
CA ALA A 280 -5.14 7.43 22.18
C ALA A 280 -4.48 7.45 23.59
N VAL A 281 -3.17 7.72 23.65
CA VAL A 281 -2.46 7.91 24.93
C VAL A 281 -2.97 9.14 25.66
N LEU A 282 -3.12 10.28 24.98
CA LEU A 282 -3.61 11.52 25.57
C LEU A 282 -5.03 11.38 26.11
N MET A 283 -5.95 10.78 25.33
CA MET A 283 -7.32 10.52 25.78
C MET A 283 -7.37 9.65 27.04
N THR A 284 -6.48 8.66 27.12
CA THR A 284 -6.40 7.78 28.29
C THR A 284 -5.77 8.48 29.51
N ALA A 285 -4.81 9.38 29.27
CA ALA A 285 -4.08 10.07 30.35
C ALA A 285 -4.84 11.24 30.94
N LEU A 286 -5.59 11.99 30.12
CA LEU A 286 -6.30 13.20 30.53
C LEU A 286 -7.74 12.92 30.95
N ASP A 287 -8.25 11.72 30.63
CA ASP A 287 -9.69 11.36 30.77
C ASP A 287 -10.61 12.38 30.07
N ASP A 288 -10.06 13.11 29.11
CA ASP A 288 -10.75 14.11 28.28
C ASP A 288 -10.85 13.63 26.84
N THR A 289 -12.02 13.14 26.50
CA THR A 289 -12.28 12.59 25.16
C THR A 289 -12.70 13.66 24.17
N GLU A 290 -13.33 14.75 24.66
CA GLU A 290 -13.85 15.81 23.79
C GLU A 290 -12.75 16.72 23.24
N GLY A 291 -11.97 17.34 24.11
CA GLY A 291 -10.89 18.25 23.70
C GLY A 291 -9.82 17.54 22.89
N THR A 292 -9.46 16.31 23.30
CA THR A 292 -8.47 15.49 22.59
C THR A 292 -9.01 15.00 21.24
N GLY A 293 -10.29 14.68 21.15
CA GLY A 293 -10.94 14.31 19.88
C GLY A 293 -10.95 15.47 18.87
N MET A 294 -11.29 16.70 19.33
CA MET A 294 -11.19 17.89 18.48
C MET A 294 -9.74 18.13 18.00
N LEU A 295 -8.76 18.00 18.91
CA LEU A 295 -7.35 18.12 18.58
C LEU A 295 -6.93 17.13 17.50
N TYR A 296 -7.48 15.91 17.52
CA TYR A 296 -7.20 14.91 16.50
C TYR A 296 -7.50 15.42 15.10
N PHE A 297 -8.71 15.96 14.88
CA PHE A 297 -9.15 16.44 13.57
C PHE A 297 -8.44 17.74 13.15
N VAL A 298 -8.22 18.66 14.08
CA VAL A 298 -7.52 19.93 13.81
C VAL A 298 -6.08 19.69 13.32
N MET A 299 -5.45 18.62 13.79
CA MET A 299 -4.08 18.28 13.38
C MET A 299 -3.97 17.61 12.00
N LEU A 300 -5.06 17.14 11.38
CA LEU A 300 -4.98 16.47 10.06
C LEU A 300 -4.32 17.33 8.97
N PRO A 301 -4.66 18.62 8.77
CA PRO A 301 -3.97 19.46 7.81
C PRO A 301 -2.50 19.66 8.14
N VAL A 302 -2.16 19.77 9.42
CA VAL A 302 -0.78 19.95 9.89
C VAL A 302 0.06 18.70 9.57
N LEU A 303 -0.50 17.50 9.75
CA LEU A 303 0.16 16.24 9.39
C LEU A 303 0.39 16.14 7.88
N LEU A 304 -0.54 16.61 7.05
CA LEU A 304 -0.38 16.63 5.61
C LEU A 304 0.77 17.57 5.19
N ILE A 305 0.83 18.76 5.78
CA ILE A 305 1.92 19.71 5.55
C ILE A 305 3.24 19.11 6.02
N ALA A 306 3.28 18.49 7.21
CA ALA A 306 4.46 17.83 7.74
C ALA A 306 4.95 16.69 6.84
N ALA A 307 4.04 15.88 6.30
CA ALA A 307 4.36 14.82 5.33
C ALA A 307 4.99 15.41 4.07
N GLN A 308 4.43 16.50 3.55
CA GLN A 308 4.93 17.18 2.35
C GLN A 308 6.33 17.78 2.60
N MET A 309 6.51 18.45 3.72
CA MET A 309 7.81 19.04 4.09
C MET A 309 8.88 17.96 4.27
N ALA A 310 8.57 16.87 4.98
CA ALA A 310 9.48 15.75 5.20
C ALA A 310 9.88 15.09 3.88
N MET A 311 8.92 14.87 2.98
CA MET A 311 9.16 14.31 1.65
C MET A 311 10.07 15.23 0.82
N GLN A 312 9.76 16.52 0.74
CA GLN A 312 10.57 17.50 -0.03
C GLN A 312 11.98 17.63 0.54
N TRP A 313 12.10 17.67 1.86
CA TRP A 313 13.40 17.67 2.52
C TRP A 313 14.21 16.42 2.15
N ARG A 314 13.59 15.24 2.21
CA ARG A 314 14.27 13.98 1.86
C ARG A 314 14.71 13.95 0.40
N ILE A 315 13.87 14.39 -0.53
CA ILE A 315 14.19 14.47 -1.96
C ILE A 315 15.43 15.36 -2.17
N ARG A 316 15.46 16.52 -1.51
CA ARG A 316 16.60 17.47 -1.61
C ARG A 316 17.88 16.84 -1.07
N VAL A 317 17.83 16.28 0.15
CA VAL A 317 19.00 15.63 0.78
C VAL A 317 19.58 14.53 -0.10
N VAL A 318 18.75 13.66 -0.66
CA VAL A 318 19.22 12.57 -1.54
C VAL A 318 19.77 13.11 -2.86
N GLY A 319 19.17 14.18 -3.41
CA GLY A 319 19.65 14.83 -4.63
C GLY A 319 21.04 15.44 -4.47
N GLU A 320 21.35 16.00 -3.30
CA GLU A 320 22.64 16.65 -2.99
C GLU A 320 23.77 15.66 -2.68
N LEU A 321 23.46 14.44 -2.20
CA LEU A 321 24.49 13.43 -1.88
C LEU A 321 25.30 13.05 -3.13
N SER A 322 26.61 12.96 -3.01
CA SER A 322 27.45 12.43 -4.10
C SER A 322 27.25 10.91 -4.28
N ALA A 323 27.54 10.37 -5.47
CA ALA A 323 27.43 8.95 -5.72
C ALA A 323 28.34 8.10 -4.80
N ARG A 324 29.42 8.69 -4.28
CA ARG A 324 30.36 8.04 -3.36
C ARG A 324 29.84 7.95 -1.92
N GLU A 325 28.94 8.84 -1.53
CA GLU A 325 28.34 8.87 -0.19
C GLU A 325 27.13 7.93 -0.06
N LEU A 326 26.64 7.42 -1.18
CA LEU A 326 25.53 6.48 -1.19
C LEU A 326 25.97 5.14 -0.62
N THR A 327 25.55 4.85 0.59
CA THR A 327 25.98 3.66 1.35
C THR A 327 25.14 2.43 1.07
N ASN A 328 24.01 2.58 0.36
CA ASN A 328 23.05 1.49 0.14
C ASN A 328 22.49 1.55 -1.30
N GLY A 329 22.21 0.39 -1.90
CA GLY A 329 21.55 0.29 -3.20
C GLY A 329 20.22 1.02 -3.28
N THR A 330 19.45 1.04 -2.20
CA THR A 330 18.19 1.79 -2.10
C THR A 330 18.38 3.31 -2.27
N LEU A 331 19.44 3.88 -1.69
CA LEU A 331 19.76 5.31 -1.85
C LEU A 331 20.18 5.64 -3.28
N ILE A 332 20.88 4.71 -3.94
CA ILE A 332 21.23 4.85 -5.35
C ILE A 332 19.96 4.92 -6.21
N ILE A 333 19.04 3.98 -6.03
CA ILE A 333 17.75 3.98 -6.72
C ILE A 333 16.98 5.27 -6.45
N THR A 334 16.97 5.75 -5.20
CA THR A 334 16.30 7.00 -4.82
C THR A 334 16.90 8.21 -5.51
N LYS A 335 18.23 8.28 -5.61
CA LYS A 335 18.94 9.36 -6.31
C LYS A 335 18.66 9.34 -7.82
N ILE A 336 18.70 8.18 -8.43
CA ILE A 336 18.37 7.99 -9.84
C ILE A 336 16.93 8.45 -10.12
N ARG A 337 15.99 8.11 -9.19
CA ARG A 337 14.61 8.60 -9.27
C ARG A 337 14.50 10.10 -9.20
N TYR A 338 15.31 10.76 -8.37
CA TYR A 338 15.37 12.21 -8.33
C TYR A 338 15.73 12.80 -9.70
N TYR A 339 16.78 12.30 -10.34
CA TYR A 339 17.16 12.76 -11.69
C TYR A 339 16.13 12.38 -12.75
N ALA A 340 15.56 11.18 -12.67
CA ALA A 340 14.49 10.76 -13.58
C ALA A 340 13.25 11.65 -13.44
N ARG A 341 12.89 12.12 -12.24
CA ARG A 341 11.80 13.08 -12.04
C ARG A 341 12.09 14.43 -12.66
N VAL A 342 13.27 14.98 -12.45
CA VAL A 342 13.68 16.24 -13.07
C VAL A 342 13.56 16.11 -14.58
N TYR A 343 14.06 15.01 -15.15
CA TYR A 343 13.94 14.70 -16.56
C TYR A 343 12.51 14.60 -17.06
N PHE A 344 11.65 13.85 -16.36
CA PHE A 344 10.25 13.67 -16.77
C PHE A 344 9.39 14.92 -16.58
N GLN A 345 9.64 15.71 -15.54
CA GLN A 345 9.00 17.01 -15.38
C GLN A 345 9.38 17.95 -16.51
N TRP A 346 10.64 17.94 -16.89
CA TRP A 346 11.11 18.70 -18.03
C TRP A 346 10.44 18.24 -19.33
N LEU A 347 10.38 16.93 -19.63
CA LEU A 347 9.67 16.39 -20.79
C LEU A 347 8.17 16.72 -20.79
N ALA A 348 7.52 16.71 -19.64
CA ALA A 348 6.11 17.04 -19.53
C ALA A 348 5.82 18.52 -19.79
N GLN A 349 6.76 19.42 -19.43
CA GLN A 349 6.62 20.85 -19.70
C GLN A 349 6.83 21.19 -21.19
N PHE A 350 7.64 20.42 -21.88
CA PHE A 350 8.06 20.73 -23.25
C PHE A 350 7.57 19.70 -24.29
N GLY A 351 6.96 18.60 -23.88
CA GLY A 351 6.58 17.48 -24.78
C GLY A 351 5.46 17.77 -25.77
N ASP A 352 4.65 18.81 -25.56
CA ASP A 352 3.55 19.21 -26.46
C ASP A 352 3.94 20.34 -27.42
N ILE A 353 5.14 20.91 -27.26
CA ILE A 353 5.64 21.94 -28.15
C ILE A 353 6.65 21.28 -29.09
N TYR A 354 6.40 21.30 -30.39
CA TYR A 354 7.42 21.04 -31.42
C TYR A 354 8.53 22.07 -31.22
N ILE A 355 9.56 21.67 -30.50
CA ILE A 355 10.66 22.55 -30.12
C ILE A 355 11.67 22.55 -31.27
N GLU A 356 11.90 23.68 -31.82
CA GLU A 356 13.26 24.02 -32.26
C GLU A 356 14.13 23.97 -30.99
N GLU A 357 14.77 22.83 -30.78
CA GLU A 357 15.54 22.53 -29.58
C GLU A 357 16.63 23.58 -29.41
N SER A 358 16.49 24.38 -28.36
CA SER A 358 17.62 25.19 -27.93
C SER A 358 18.75 24.24 -27.55
N GLU A 359 19.93 24.39 -28.12
CA GLU A 359 21.14 23.57 -27.83
C GLU A 359 21.44 23.51 -26.32
N ALA A 360 21.06 24.54 -25.55
CA ALA A 360 21.23 24.60 -24.11
C ALA A 360 20.35 23.58 -23.38
N GLN A 361 19.11 23.40 -23.84
CA GLN A 361 18.15 22.47 -23.23
C GLN A 361 18.55 21.02 -23.51
N THR A 362 19.02 20.73 -24.72
CA THR A 362 19.57 19.42 -25.07
C THR A 362 20.80 19.08 -24.25
N ARG A 363 21.69 20.03 -23.98
CA ARG A 363 22.87 19.82 -23.10
C ARG A 363 22.47 19.53 -21.66
N GLU A 364 21.50 20.24 -21.11
CA GLU A 364 21.01 20.00 -19.73
C GLU A 364 20.39 18.62 -19.60
N LEU A 365 19.62 18.20 -20.60
CA LEU A 365 19.04 16.87 -20.69
C LEU A 365 20.11 15.77 -20.72
N MET A 366 21.11 15.94 -21.59
CA MET A 366 22.24 15.01 -21.72
C MET A 366 23.06 14.94 -20.44
N SER A 367 23.21 16.06 -19.70
CA SER A 367 23.89 16.08 -18.41
C SER A 367 23.14 15.29 -17.34
N CYS A 368 21.79 15.37 -17.30
CA CYS A 368 20.97 14.55 -16.42
C CYS A 368 21.09 13.05 -16.72
N PHE A 369 21.12 12.68 -18.01
CA PHE A 369 21.33 11.28 -18.42
C PHE A 369 22.71 10.75 -18.01
N ALA A 370 23.75 11.53 -18.26
CA ALA A 370 25.11 11.16 -17.85
C ALA A 370 25.21 10.97 -16.34
N LEU A 371 24.56 11.82 -15.54
CA LEU A 371 24.52 11.68 -14.08
C LEU A 371 23.78 10.41 -13.62
N VAL A 372 22.70 10.03 -14.32
CA VAL A 372 21.99 8.79 -14.04
C VAL A 372 22.86 7.58 -14.40
N GLU A 373 23.52 7.61 -15.56
CA GLU A 373 24.39 6.55 -16.03
C GLU A 373 25.59 6.36 -15.10
N ASP A 374 26.29 7.42 -14.75
CA ASP A 374 27.39 7.42 -13.79
C ASP A 374 26.97 6.89 -12.40
N THR A 375 25.78 7.29 -11.95
CA THR A 375 25.23 6.84 -10.66
C THR A 375 24.85 5.35 -10.69
N LEU A 376 24.30 4.86 -11.81
CA LEU A 376 24.01 3.44 -12.02
C LEU A 376 25.27 2.61 -12.07
N GLU A 377 26.27 3.03 -12.86
CA GLU A 377 27.54 2.32 -12.98
C GLU A 377 28.29 2.26 -11.64
N ALA A 378 28.36 3.37 -10.92
CA ALA A 378 28.94 3.43 -9.57
C ALA A 378 28.18 2.50 -8.60
N GLY A 379 26.85 2.46 -8.71
CA GLY A 379 25.99 1.61 -7.92
C GLY A 379 26.21 0.12 -8.18
N LEU A 380 26.22 -0.29 -9.43
CA LEU A 380 26.44 -1.69 -9.84
C LEU A 380 27.84 -2.18 -9.47
N ARG A 381 28.86 -1.34 -9.61
CA ARG A 381 30.23 -1.68 -9.17
C ARG A 381 30.33 -1.91 -7.67
N ARG A 382 29.56 -1.16 -6.88
CA ARG A 382 29.60 -1.21 -5.42
C ARG A 382 28.67 -2.26 -4.81
N PHE A 383 27.53 -2.51 -5.45
CA PHE A 383 26.51 -3.45 -5.00
C PHE A 383 26.12 -4.43 -6.13
N PRO A 384 27.07 -5.29 -6.57
CA PRO A 384 26.86 -6.18 -7.71
C PRO A 384 25.74 -7.19 -7.50
N ASP A 385 25.45 -7.56 -6.26
CA ASP A 385 24.42 -8.55 -5.91
C ASP A 385 23.05 -7.95 -5.64
N ASN A 386 22.86 -6.63 -5.82
CA ASN A 386 21.58 -5.98 -5.57
C ASN A 386 20.63 -6.17 -6.75
N THR A 387 19.69 -7.09 -6.61
CA THR A 387 18.71 -7.47 -7.64
C THR A 387 17.85 -6.29 -8.07
N ASP A 388 17.42 -5.43 -7.13
CA ASP A 388 16.57 -4.27 -7.43
C ASP A 388 17.31 -3.28 -8.33
N LEU A 389 18.60 -3.07 -8.08
CA LEU A 389 19.44 -2.18 -8.89
C LEU A 389 19.63 -2.73 -10.31
N HIS A 390 19.80 -4.06 -10.46
CA HIS A 390 19.90 -4.71 -11.78
C HIS A 390 18.59 -4.60 -12.56
N ILE A 391 17.46 -4.85 -11.93
CA ILE A 391 16.13 -4.70 -12.55
C ILE A 391 15.94 -3.26 -13.01
N TYR A 392 16.27 -2.29 -12.16
CA TYR A 392 16.16 -0.88 -12.46
C TYR A 392 17.03 -0.48 -13.65
N THR A 393 18.29 -0.91 -13.64
CA THR A 393 19.26 -0.64 -14.72
C THR A 393 18.77 -1.20 -16.06
N THR A 394 18.29 -2.44 -16.06
CA THR A 394 17.74 -3.08 -17.26
C THR A 394 16.52 -2.33 -17.78
N GLN A 395 15.62 -1.90 -16.93
CA GLN A 395 14.45 -1.12 -17.32
C GLN A 395 14.84 0.26 -17.88
N PHE A 396 15.82 0.92 -17.27
CA PHE A 396 16.31 2.22 -17.73
C PHE A 396 16.92 2.15 -19.13
N PHE A 397 17.84 1.22 -19.37
CA PHE A 397 18.50 1.06 -20.68
C PHE A 397 17.55 0.53 -21.76
N ARG A 398 16.64 -0.38 -21.43
CA ARG A 398 15.62 -0.84 -22.38
C ARG A 398 14.76 0.30 -22.93
N ARG A 399 14.52 1.32 -22.12
CA ARG A 399 13.74 2.50 -22.53
C ARG A 399 14.54 3.52 -23.33
N GLN A 400 15.82 3.63 -23.10
CA GLN A 400 16.70 4.47 -23.93
C GLN A 400 16.78 3.97 -25.36
N SER A 401 16.69 2.67 -25.60
CA SER A 401 16.72 2.10 -26.94
C SER A 401 15.44 2.36 -27.75
N GLN A 402 14.30 2.61 -27.11
CA GLN A 402 13.02 2.87 -27.79
C GLN A 402 12.91 4.25 -28.47
N PRO A 403 13.36 5.38 -27.90
CA PRO A 403 13.34 6.68 -28.56
C PRO A 403 14.25 6.76 -29.79
N ARG A 404 15.42 6.12 -29.75
CA ARG A 404 16.36 6.06 -30.88
C ARG A 404 15.75 5.34 -32.09
N ALA A 405 14.97 4.28 -31.86
CA ALA A 405 14.24 3.60 -32.93
C ALA A 405 13.16 4.50 -33.57
N ARG A 406 12.50 5.37 -32.79
CA ARG A 406 11.50 6.32 -33.31
C ARG A 406 12.15 7.48 -34.08
N LEU A 407 13.28 7.99 -33.63
CA LEU A 407 14.04 9.04 -34.35
C LEU A 407 14.58 8.51 -35.69
N SER A 408 15.12 7.30 -35.72
CA SER A 408 15.59 6.68 -36.99
C SER A 408 14.42 6.41 -37.95
N PHE A 409 13.22 6.11 -37.49
CA PHE A 409 12.02 5.98 -38.31
C PHE A 409 11.55 7.33 -38.86
N ALA A 410 11.64 8.40 -38.10
CA ALA A 410 11.29 9.76 -38.52
C ALA A 410 12.28 10.30 -39.55
N GLU A 411 13.58 10.02 -39.39
CA GLU A 411 14.62 10.37 -40.37
C GLU A 411 14.45 9.58 -41.67
N SER A 412 14.22 8.27 -41.61
CA SER A 412 13.98 7.45 -42.80
C SER A 412 12.69 7.80 -43.54
N GLY A 413 11.70 8.36 -42.87
CA GLY A 413 10.45 8.87 -43.42
C GLY A 413 10.66 10.22 -44.16
N ARG A 414 11.59 11.05 -43.70
CA ARG A 414 11.91 12.35 -44.28
C ARG A 414 12.71 12.22 -45.59
N GLU A 415 13.64 11.27 -45.66
CA GLU A 415 14.41 11.01 -46.88
C GLU A 415 13.55 10.45 -48.04
N ARG A 416 12.38 9.86 -47.77
CA ARG A 416 11.45 9.35 -48.79
C ARG A 416 10.47 10.40 -49.32
N SER A 417 10.39 11.57 -48.72
CA SER A 417 9.43 12.60 -49.13
C SER A 417 10.01 13.77 -49.92
N GLU A 418 11.30 13.73 -50.32
CA GLU A 418 11.81 14.70 -51.28
C GLU A 418 11.40 14.26 -52.71
N PRO A 419 10.51 15.01 -53.38
CA PRO A 419 10.19 14.74 -54.77
C PRO A 419 11.37 15.14 -55.64
N ASN A 420 11.91 14.19 -56.39
CA ASN A 420 12.82 14.49 -57.47
C ASN A 420 12.20 15.55 -58.40
N SER A 421 12.68 16.77 -58.27
CA SER A 421 12.44 17.86 -59.21
C SER A 421 13.55 17.91 -60.29
#